data_42c34f724b233cd5f0c2ade300679cce
#
_entry.id   42c34f724b233cd5f0c2ade300679cce
#
_cell.length_a   1.000
_cell.length_b   1.000
_cell.length_c   1.000
_cell.angle_alpha   90.00
_cell.angle_beta   90.00
_cell.angle_gamma   90.00
#
_symmetry.space_group_name_H-M   'P 1'
#
loop_
_entity.id
_entity.type
_entity.pdbx_description
1 polymer ?
#
loop_
_entity_poly.entity_id
_entity_poly.type
_entity_poly.pdbx_seq_one_letter_code
_entity_poly.pdbx_strand_id
1 'polypeptide(L)'
;METPAPGSISWTDLTVPNAVAVRDFYAAVAGWAAAPVDMGGYEDFCMMRAGAEMPVAGICHARGENAALPPQWLVYITVADLDAALRACTTNGGRIVTPGREMGGGRMAVIADPAGAVAALYQAAPREG
;
A
#
# COMPACT_ATOMS: atom_id res chain seq x y z
N MET A 1 -13.02 5.43 -14.04
CA MET A 1 -12.77 5.26 -12.61
C MET A 1 -12.31 6.59 -12.01
N GLU A 2 -12.95 6.99 -10.97
CA GLU A 2 -12.60 8.26 -10.33
C GLU A 2 -11.34 8.12 -9.49
N THR A 3 -10.50 9.16 -9.53
CA THR A 3 -9.37 9.26 -8.63
C THR A 3 -9.88 9.48 -7.21
N PRO A 4 -9.41 8.75 -6.20
CA PRO A 4 -9.81 8.99 -4.82
C PRO A 4 -9.52 10.42 -4.39
N ALA A 5 -10.41 11.01 -3.62
CA ALA A 5 -10.24 12.35 -3.12
C ALA A 5 -9.11 12.42 -2.07
N PRO A 6 -8.36 13.52 -2.00
CA PRO A 6 -7.39 13.70 -0.92
C PRO A 6 -8.02 13.52 0.45
N GLY A 7 -7.33 12.80 1.33
CA GLY A 7 -7.83 12.41 2.65
C GLY A 7 -8.54 11.08 2.68
N SER A 8 -8.85 10.47 1.53
CA SER A 8 -9.46 9.15 1.48
C SER A 8 -8.48 8.06 1.85
N ILE A 9 -8.94 7.02 2.55
CA ILE A 9 -8.21 5.77 2.65
C ILE A 9 -8.66 4.92 1.48
N SER A 10 -7.78 4.77 0.48
CA SER A 10 -8.15 4.21 -0.82
C SER A 10 -7.67 2.79 -1.05
N TRP A 11 -6.78 2.30 -0.20
CA TRP A 11 -6.20 0.97 -0.35
C TRP A 11 -5.60 0.50 0.97
N THR A 12 -5.41 -0.80 1.09
CA THR A 12 -4.60 -1.37 2.16
C THR A 12 -3.82 -2.56 1.62
N ASP A 13 -2.58 -2.74 2.07
CA ASP A 13 -1.84 -3.96 1.77
C ASP A 13 -0.92 -4.36 2.91
N LEU A 14 -0.45 -5.59 2.82
CA LEU A 14 0.41 -6.22 3.79
C LEU A 14 1.66 -6.69 3.05
N THR A 15 2.83 -6.27 3.53
CA THR A 15 4.12 -6.65 2.93
C THR A 15 4.88 -7.51 3.92
N VAL A 16 5.14 -8.76 3.55
CA VAL A 16 5.72 -9.76 4.45
C VAL A 16 6.71 -10.66 3.69
N PRO A 17 7.71 -11.25 4.37
CA PRO A 17 8.67 -12.12 3.68
C PRO A 17 8.08 -13.46 3.25
N ASN A 18 7.00 -13.93 3.89
CA ASN A 18 6.35 -15.20 3.61
C ASN A 18 4.95 -14.98 3.01
N ALA A 19 4.88 -14.16 1.95
CA ALA A 19 3.62 -13.73 1.36
C ALA A 19 2.73 -14.89 0.88
N VAL A 20 3.31 -15.97 0.36
CA VAL A 20 2.52 -17.13 -0.08
C VAL A 20 1.79 -17.78 1.08
N ALA A 21 2.48 -18.01 2.20
CA ALA A 21 1.86 -18.60 3.39
C ALA A 21 0.79 -17.69 3.98
N VAL A 22 1.03 -16.39 3.98
CA VAL A 22 0.09 -15.40 4.50
C VAL A 22 -1.12 -15.26 3.59
N ARG A 23 -0.92 -15.30 2.27
CA ARG A 23 -2.02 -15.37 1.31
C ARG A 23 -2.96 -16.54 1.63
N ASP A 24 -2.38 -17.72 1.83
CA ASP A 24 -3.17 -18.95 2.12
C ASP A 24 -3.88 -18.84 3.47
N PHE A 25 -3.23 -18.23 4.47
CA PHE A 25 -3.84 -17.97 5.76
C PHE A 25 -5.12 -17.13 5.60
N TYR A 26 -5.05 -16.01 4.89
CA TYR A 26 -6.21 -15.13 4.73
C TYR A 26 -7.28 -15.74 3.81
N ALA A 27 -6.90 -16.57 2.86
CA ALA A 27 -7.88 -17.32 2.08
C ALA A 27 -8.71 -18.23 2.98
N ALA A 28 -8.08 -18.89 3.94
CA ALA A 28 -8.76 -19.78 4.88
C ALA A 28 -9.55 -19.00 5.94
N VAL A 29 -8.97 -17.96 6.51
CA VAL A 29 -9.55 -17.25 7.66
C VAL A 29 -10.63 -16.26 7.24
N ALA A 30 -10.39 -15.50 6.17
CA ALA A 30 -11.28 -14.43 5.72
C ALA A 30 -12.12 -14.82 4.50
N GLY A 31 -11.86 -15.95 3.88
CA GLY A 31 -12.59 -16.40 2.69
C GLY A 31 -12.19 -15.63 1.43
N TRP A 32 -11.04 -14.99 1.43
CA TRP A 32 -10.58 -14.25 0.26
C TRP A 32 -10.04 -15.19 -0.82
N ALA A 33 -10.22 -14.79 -2.08
CA ALA A 33 -9.57 -15.42 -3.22
C ALA A 33 -8.38 -14.57 -3.66
N ALA A 34 -7.25 -15.20 -3.95
CA ALA A 34 -6.05 -14.50 -4.38
C ALA A 34 -5.96 -14.47 -5.90
N ALA A 35 -5.63 -13.31 -6.45
CA ALA A 35 -5.30 -13.16 -7.86
C ALA A 35 -3.83 -12.75 -7.96
N PRO A 36 -2.99 -13.52 -8.68
CA PRO A 36 -1.57 -13.20 -8.78
C PRO A 36 -1.34 -11.95 -9.62
N VAL A 37 -0.32 -11.17 -9.24
CA VAL A 37 0.13 -10.00 -9.97
C VAL A 37 1.60 -10.23 -10.31
N ASP A 38 1.93 -10.25 -11.60
CA ASP A 38 3.30 -10.46 -12.07
C ASP A 38 4.14 -9.23 -11.73
N MET A 39 5.20 -9.45 -10.95
CA MET A 39 6.13 -8.40 -10.52
C MET A 39 7.49 -8.49 -11.24
N GLY A 40 7.59 -9.34 -12.28
CA GLY A 40 8.84 -9.51 -13.02
C GLY A 40 9.80 -10.49 -12.34
N GLY A 41 9.42 -11.75 -12.27
CA GLY A 41 10.21 -12.81 -11.66
C GLY A 41 9.65 -13.36 -10.36
N TYR A 42 8.60 -12.76 -9.83
CA TYR A 42 7.83 -13.25 -8.70
C TYR A 42 6.43 -12.65 -8.78
N GLU A 43 5.53 -13.10 -7.92
CA GLU A 43 4.15 -12.64 -7.89
C GLU A 43 3.79 -12.08 -6.53
N ASP A 44 3.15 -10.91 -6.52
CA ASP A 44 2.37 -10.44 -5.40
C ASP A 44 0.91 -10.80 -5.63
N PHE A 45 0.02 -10.48 -4.68
CA PHE A 45 -1.36 -10.93 -4.75
C PHE A 45 -2.34 -9.82 -4.47
N CYS A 46 -3.37 -9.72 -5.33
CA CYS A 46 -4.58 -8.95 -5.02
C CYS A 46 -5.58 -9.90 -4.37
N MET A 47 -6.11 -9.52 -3.22
CA MET A 47 -7.08 -10.32 -2.50
C MET A 47 -8.49 -9.84 -2.83
N MET A 48 -9.36 -10.78 -3.18
CA MET A 48 -10.71 -10.52 -3.66
C MET A 48 -11.72 -11.12 -2.69
N ARG A 49 -12.85 -10.44 -2.51
CA ARG A 49 -13.99 -11.08 -1.85
C ARG A 49 -14.47 -12.24 -2.72
N ALA A 50 -14.99 -13.30 -2.09
CA ALA A 50 -15.56 -14.41 -2.83
C ALA A 50 -16.65 -13.92 -3.78
N GLY A 51 -16.55 -14.31 -5.06
CA GLY A 51 -17.53 -13.94 -6.08
C GLY A 51 -17.43 -12.51 -6.60
N ALA A 52 -16.44 -11.71 -6.16
CA ALA A 52 -16.25 -10.35 -6.64
C ALA A 52 -15.04 -10.26 -7.55
N GLU A 53 -15.04 -9.27 -8.43
CA GLU A 53 -13.93 -9.06 -9.38
C GLU A 53 -12.99 -7.92 -8.97
N MET A 54 -13.38 -7.12 -7.97
CA MET A 54 -12.56 -6.00 -7.52
C MET A 54 -11.73 -6.41 -6.31
N PRO A 55 -10.43 -6.06 -6.30
CA PRO A 55 -9.59 -6.35 -5.13
C PRO A 55 -9.99 -5.49 -3.94
N VAL A 56 -9.82 -6.03 -2.74
CA VAL A 56 -10.04 -5.30 -1.49
C VAL A 56 -8.74 -4.98 -0.78
N ALA A 57 -7.67 -5.72 -1.06
CA ALA A 57 -6.38 -5.55 -0.41
C ALA A 57 -5.28 -6.21 -1.23
N GLY A 58 -4.03 -5.92 -0.86
CA GLY A 58 -2.87 -6.57 -1.45
C GLY A 58 -2.09 -7.35 -0.41
N ILE A 59 -1.44 -8.43 -0.82
CA ILE A 59 -0.43 -9.15 -0.02
C ILE A 59 0.81 -9.25 -0.87
N CYS A 60 1.89 -8.66 -0.39
CA CYS A 60 3.11 -8.44 -1.16
C CYS A 60 4.31 -9.05 -0.48
N HIS A 61 5.31 -9.40 -1.28
CA HIS A 61 6.59 -9.86 -0.76
C HIS A 61 7.44 -8.68 -0.26
N ALA A 62 8.05 -8.86 0.92
CA ALA A 62 9.00 -7.88 1.46
C ALA A 62 10.33 -8.01 0.71
N ARG A 63 10.47 -7.28 -0.39
CA ARG A 63 11.63 -7.31 -1.27
C ARG A 63 12.03 -5.90 -1.68
N GLY A 64 13.31 -5.72 -2.03
CA GLY A 64 13.82 -4.45 -2.52
C GLY A 64 13.53 -3.31 -1.56
N GLU A 65 12.91 -2.25 -2.05
CA GLU A 65 12.58 -1.08 -1.26
C GLU A 65 11.56 -1.36 -0.15
N ASN A 66 10.82 -2.47 -0.25
CA ASN A 66 9.82 -2.86 0.72
C ASN A 66 10.35 -3.83 1.78
N ALA A 67 11.62 -4.24 1.69
CA ALA A 67 12.17 -5.28 2.56
C ALA A 67 12.12 -4.92 4.04
N ALA A 68 12.18 -3.65 4.38
CA ALA A 68 12.20 -3.15 5.75
C ALA A 68 10.83 -2.74 6.29
N LEU A 69 9.76 -2.91 5.51
CA LEU A 69 8.43 -2.56 5.98
C LEU A 69 7.97 -3.49 7.10
N PRO A 70 7.28 -2.98 8.12
CA PRO A 70 6.79 -3.83 9.19
C PRO A 70 5.68 -4.76 8.70
N PRO A 71 5.53 -5.95 9.31
CA PRO A 71 4.47 -6.90 8.92
C PRO A 71 3.12 -6.46 9.50
N GLN A 72 2.53 -5.43 8.90
CA GLN A 72 1.26 -4.88 9.33
C GLN A 72 0.47 -4.41 8.12
N TRP A 73 -0.85 -4.37 8.27
CA TRP A 73 -1.73 -3.82 7.25
C TRP A 73 -1.51 -2.32 7.16
N LEU A 74 -0.96 -1.86 6.04
CA LEU A 74 -0.75 -0.44 5.79
C LEU A 74 -1.97 0.13 5.10
N VAL A 75 -2.59 1.14 5.72
CA VAL A 75 -3.61 1.92 5.02
C VAL A 75 -2.92 2.94 4.12
N TYR A 76 -3.49 3.18 2.94
CA TYR A 76 -2.99 4.16 1.99
C TYR A 76 -3.92 5.37 2.01
N ILE A 77 -3.38 6.50 2.44
CA ILE A 77 -4.11 7.76 2.50
C ILE A 77 -3.75 8.57 1.25
N THR A 78 -4.75 8.93 0.48
CA THR A 78 -4.55 9.75 -0.71
C THR A 78 -4.23 11.17 -0.31
N VAL A 79 -3.20 11.74 -0.91
CA VAL A 79 -2.81 13.14 -0.71
C VAL A 79 -2.74 13.86 -2.05
N ALA A 80 -2.96 15.17 -2.04
CA ALA A 80 -2.91 15.95 -3.26
C ALA A 80 -1.47 16.18 -3.75
N ASP A 81 -0.54 16.34 -2.83
CA ASP A 81 0.87 16.63 -3.10
C ASP A 81 1.74 15.86 -2.11
N LEU A 82 2.38 14.79 -2.60
CA LEU A 82 3.17 13.91 -1.74
C LEU A 82 4.35 14.65 -1.10
N ASP A 83 5.06 15.48 -1.85
CA ASP A 83 6.22 16.17 -1.31
C ASP A 83 5.82 17.14 -0.19
N ALA A 84 4.72 17.86 -0.36
CA ALA A 84 4.18 18.73 0.68
C ALA A 84 3.74 17.93 1.91
N ALA A 85 3.10 16.77 1.70
CA ALA A 85 2.68 15.89 2.80
C ALA A 85 3.87 15.36 3.59
N LEU A 86 4.96 15.00 2.92
CA LEU A 86 6.17 14.53 3.58
C LEU A 86 6.85 15.63 4.41
N ARG A 87 6.87 16.86 3.90
CA ARG A 87 7.36 17.99 4.69
C ARG A 87 6.49 18.23 5.93
N ALA A 88 5.19 18.18 5.77
CA ALA A 88 4.26 18.31 6.90
C ALA A 88 4.43 17.21 7.92
N CYS A 89 4.70 15.97 7.47
CA CYS A 89 4.95 14.83 8.34
C CYS A 89 6.13 15.12 9.29
N THR A 90 7.27 15.51 8.76
CA THR A 90 8.45 15.77 9.59
C THR A 90 8.27 16.99 10.48
N THR A 91 7.60 18.04 9.99
CA THR A 91 7.34 19.26 10.78
C THR A 91 6.41 18.97 11.97
N ASN A 92 5.53 17.98 11.83
CA ASN A 92 4.50 17.68 12.84
C ASN A 92 4.81 16.44 13.68
N GLY A 93 6.09 16.05 13.75
CA GLY A 93 6.53 15.02 14.68
C GLY A 93 6.52 13.59 14.15
N GLY A 94 6.25 13.42 12.87
CA GLY A 94 6.37 12.12 12.21
C GLY A 94 7.76 11.91 11.61
N ARG A 95 7.96 10.76 10.99
CA ARG A 95 9.18 10.47 10.25
C ARG A 95 8.89 9.72 8.96
N ILE A 96 9.78 9.83 8.00
CA ILE A 96 9.67 9.12 6.74
C ILE A 96 10.32 7.76 6.91
N VAL A 97 9.54 6.68 6.70
CA VAL A 97 10.03 5.30 6.76
C VAL A 97 10.64 4.90 5.42
N THR A 98 9.92 5.14 4.32
CA THR A 98 10.47 5.00 2.97
C THR A 98 10.18 6.27 2.19
N PRO A 99 11.16 6.78 1.41
CA PRO A 99 10.95 8.01 0.65
C PRO A 99 9.96 7.81 -0.50
N GLY A 100 9.54 8.90 -1.11
CA GLY A 100 8.63 8.86 -2.26
C GLY A 100 9.21 8.09 -3.43
N ARG A 101 8.39 7.24 -4.03
CA ARG A 101 8.74 6.45 -5.22
C ARG A 101 7.51 6.22 -6.08
N GLU A 102 7.74 5.85 -7.33
CA GLU A 102 6.65 5.57 -8.23
C GLU A 102 5.93 4.28 -7.87
N MET A 103 4.61 4.29 -8.02
CA MET A 103 3.76 3.14 -7.81
C MET A 103 2.49 3.29 -8.64
N GLY A 104 2.31 2.40 -9.62
CA GLY A 104 1.08 2.34 -10.41
C GLY A 104 0.73 3.63 -11.14
N GLY A 105 1.71 4.37 -11.62
CA GLY A 105 1.51 5.63 -12.30
C GLY A 105 1.44 6.84 -11.38
N GLY A 106 1.28 6.63 -10.08
CA GLY A 106 1.36 7.67 -9.07
C GLY A 106 2.64 7.57 -8.27
N ARG A 107 2.64 8.16 -7.08
CA ARG A 107 3.77 8.12 -6.16
C ARG A 107 3.30 7.76 -4.76
N MET A 108 4.10 7.02 -4.05
CA MET A 108 3.79 6.64 -2.67
C MET A 108 5.01 6.82 -1.77
N ALA A 109 4.76 6.95 -0.49
CA ALA A 109 5.77 6.91 0.55
C ALA A 109 5.19 6.28 1.80
N VAL A 110 6.04 5.82 2.69
CA VAL A 110 5.61 5.25 3.97
C VAL A 110 6.13 6.14 5.09
N ILE A 111 5.26 6.48 6.01
CA ILE A 111 5.56 7.35 7.15
C ILE A 111 5.22 6.66 8.46
N ALA A 112 5.83 7.15 9.54
CA ALA A 112 5.40 6.83 10.90
C ALA A 112 4.88 8.11 11.54
N ASP A 113 3.73 8.02 12.19
CA ASP A 113 3.13 9.15 12.87
C ASP A 113 3.78 9.41 14.24
N PRO A 114 3.40 10.45 14.98
CA PRO A 114 4.01 10.72 16.29
C PRO A 114 3.86 9.62 17.33
N ALA A 115 2.93 8.69 17.15
CA ALA A 115 2.79 7.52 18.01
C ALA A 115 3.64 6.34 17.55
N GLY A 116 4.28 6.45 16.38
CA GLY A 116 5.03 5.36 15.77
C GLY A 116 4.20 4.44 14.87
N ALA A 117 2.91 4.74 14.66
CA ALA A 117 2.08 3.95 13.75
C ALA A 117 2.48 4.25 12.30
N VAL A 118 2.52 3.19 11.49
CA VAL A 118 3.01 3.28 10.11
C VAL A 118 1.84 3.27 9.14
N ALA A 119 1.87 4.15 8.17
CA ALA A 119 0.86 4.25 7.11
C ALA A 119 1.54 4.66 5.80
N ALA A 120 0.87 4.42 4.69
CA ALA A 120 1.33 4.87 3.38
C ALA A 120 0.57 6.12 2.94
N LEU A 121 1.26 6.98 2.22
CA LEU A 121 0.67 8.13 1.53
C LEU A 121 0.74 7.87 0.03
N TYR A 122 -0.30 8.23 -0.69
CA TYR A 122 -0.35 8.02 -2.14
C TYR A 122 -0.84 9.27 -2.86
N GLN A 123 -0.07 9.67 -3.86
CA GLN A 123 -0.48 10.73 -4.78
C GLN A 123 -0.78 10.09 -6.12
N ALA A 124 -2.03 10.20 -6.56
CA ALA A 124 -2.46 9.64 -7.83
C ALA A 124 -1.76 10.32 -9.01
N ALA A 125 -1.63 9.59 -10.12
CA ALA A 125 -1.11 10.18 -11.35
C ALA A 125 -1.97 11.37 -11.78
N PRO A 126 -1.36 12.44 -12.35
CA PRO A 126 -2.14 13.56 -12.87
C PRO A 126 -3.13 13.07 -13.92
N ARG A 127 -4.34 13.66 -13.92
CA ARG A 127 -5.27 13.42 -15.00
C ARG A 127 -4.72 14.05 -16.27
N GLU A 128 -4.72 13.28 -17.34
CA GLU A 128 -4.50 13.84 -18.66
C GLU A 128 -5.74 14.62 -19.05
N GLY A 129 -5.54 15.88 -19.26
CA GLY A 129 -6.59 16.86 -19.49
C GLY A 129 -7.31 16.81 -20.76
#